data_a67c95700fbdd0659264d30c2397b12a
#
_entry.id   a67c95700fbdd0659264d30c2397b12a
#
_cell.length_a   1.000
_cell.length_b   1.000
_cell.length_c   1.000
_cell.angle_alpha   90.00
_cell.angle_beta   90.00
_cell.angle_gamma   90.00
#
_symmetry.space_group_name_H-M   'P 1'
#
loop_
_entity.id
_entity.type
_entity.pdbx_description
1 polymer ?
#
loop_
_entity_poly.entity_id
_entity_poly.type
_entity_poly.pdbx_seq_one_letter_code
_entity_poly.pdbx_strand_id
1 'polypeptide(L)'
;GRICPIETPEGPNAGLIGSLSTYGRINSYGFIETPFYKVEKGRVLETSYPIYLDATEEDHFHLAAADLEIGVDGVIQNNFVPVRYRQDLISVPSTSVDYIAVSPIQVVSLAAALIPFLEHDDANRALMGSNMQRQSVPLLYPEAPIVGTGLEGQTARDSGMTVLSVNNGK
;
A
#
# COMPACT_ATOMS: atom_id res chain seq x y z
N GLY A 1 3.11 -4.27 4.56
CA GLY A 1 1.99 -4.17 3.62
C GLY A 1 0.68 -4.77 4.13
N ARG A 2 0.58 -5.09 5.45
CA ARG A 2 -0.65 -5.67 6.05
C ARG A 2 -1.33 -4.70 7.00
N ILE A 3 -0.57 -4.13 7.90
CA ILE A 3 -1.06 -3.15 8.88
C ILE A 3 -0.27 -1.85 8.68
N CYS A 4 -0.97 -0.73 8.65
CA CYS A 4 -0.34 0.58 8.50
C CYS A 4 0.55 0.91 9.71
N PRO A 5 1.80 1.31 9.50
CA PRO A 5 2.70 1.67 10.59
C PRO A 5 2.44 3.07 11.18
N ILE A 6 1.64 3.89 10.51
CA ILE A 6 1.40 5.30 10.86
C ILE A 6 0.04 5.46 11.54
N GLU A 7 -1.02 4.85 10.99
CA GLU A 7 -2.39 5.07 11.46
C GLU A 7 -2.67 4.28 12.76
N THR A 8 -2.69 4.98 13.88
CA THR A 8 -3.06 4.47 15.20
C THR A 8 -3.74 5.58 15.99
N PRO A 9 -4.65 5.28 16.95
CA PRO A 9 -5.20 6.30 17.82
C PRO A 9 -4.13 7.01 18.64
N GLU A 10 -4.41 8.25 19.01
CA GLU A 10 -3.64 8.98 20.01
C GLU A 10 -4.20 8.65 21.42
N GLY A 11 -3.31 8.57 22.40
CA GLY A 11 -3.66 8.30 23.79
C GLY A 11 -3.40 6.87 24.25
N PRO A 12 -4.22 6.31 25.19
CA PRO A 12 -3.94 5.02 25.83
C PRO A 12 -3.89 3.84 24.84
N ASN A 13 -4.60 3.93 23.74
CA ASN A 13 -4.67 2.89 22.71
C ASN A 13 -3.63 3.07 21.58
N ALA A 14 -2.71 4.01 21.73
CA ALA A 14 -1.67 4.24 20.73
C ALA A 14 -0.81 2.97 20.55
N GLY A 15 -0.68 2.54 19.29
CA GLY A 15 0.06 1.33 18.92
C GLY A 15 -0.66 -0.01 19.20
N LEU A 16 -1.78 -0.01 19.91
CA LEU A 16 -2.57 -1.21 20.22
C LEU A 16 -3.69 -1.45 19.19
N ILE A 17 -4.19 -0.39 18.58
CA ILE A 17 -5.21 -0.44 17.52
C ILE A 17 -4.54 0.05 16.23
N GLY A 18 -4.60 -0.76 15.20
CA GLY A 18 -4.06 -0.44 13.89
C GLY A 18 -5.11 -0.55 12.80
N SER A 19 -4.81 0.03 11.64
CA SER A 19 -5.64 -0.04 10.45
C SER A 19 -5.01 -0.95 9.40
N LEU A 20 -5.86 -1.64 8.63
CA LEU A 20 -5.43 -2.47 7.52
C LEU A 20 -4.75 -1.59 6.45
N SER A 21 -3.68 -2.09 5.86
CA SER A 21 -3.03 -1.43 4.73
C SER A 21 -3.91 -1.47 3.48
N THR A 22 -3.68 -0.55 2.56
CA THR A 22 -4.53 -0.31 1.37
C THR A 22 -4.82 -1.56 0.54
N TYR A 23 -3.82 -2.44 0.36
CA TYR A 23 -3.95 -3.68 -0.42
C TYR A 23 -4.13 -4.93 0.44
N GLY A 24 -4.12 -4.78 1.77
CA GLY A 24 -4.30 -5.90 2.69
C GLY A 24 -5.71 -6.49 2.59
N ARG A 25 -5.82 -7.80 2.64
CA ARG A 25 -7.09 -8.51 2.74
C ARG A 25 -7.00 -9.63 3.76
N ILE A 26 -8.14 -10.12 4.20
CA ILE A 26 -8.22 -11.24 5.15
C ILE A 26 -8.56 -12.50 4.36
N ASN A 27 -7.76 -13.54 4.53
CA ASN A 27 -8.00 -14.84 3.89
C ASN A 27 -9.09 -15.65 4.64
N SER A 28 -9.44 -16.82 4.09
CA SER A 28 -10.47 -17.71 4.68
C SER A 28 -10.12 -18.24 6.07
N TYR A 29 -8.85 -18.20 6.46
CA TYR A 29 -8.36 -18.63 7.77
C TYR A 29 -8.28 -17.48 8.80
N GLY A 30 -8.55 -16.24 8.37
CA GLY A 30 -8.48 -15.05 9.22
C GLY A 30 -7.11 -14.38 9.27
N PHE A 31 -6.14 -14.80 8.47
CA PHE A 31 -4.84 -14.14 8.34
C PHE A 31 -4.90 -12.98 7.34
N ILE A 32 -4.10 -11.94 7.63
CA ILE A 32 -3.96 -10.81 6.72
C ILE A 32 -2.90 -11.18 5.67
N GLU A 33 -3.26 -11.04 4.41
CA GLU A 33 -2.37 -11.25 3.26
C GLU A 33 -2.25 -9.98 2.42
N THR A 34 -1.15 -9.87 1.68
CA THR A 34 -0.83 -8.73 0.84
C THR A 34 -0.33 -9.19 -0.53
N PRO A 35 -0.59 -8.44 -1.62
CA PRO A 35 -0.26 -8.88 -2.97
C PRO A 35 1.20 -8.60 -3.32
N PHE A 36 1.77 -9.50 -4.12
CA PHE A 36 3.10 -9.38 -4.72
C PHE A 36 3.08 -9.84 -6.16
N TYR A 37 3.95 -9.28 -7.00
CA TYR A 37 4.25 -9.80 -8.30
C TYR A 37 5.41 -10.80 -8.22
N LYS A 38 5.30 -11.89 -8.95
CA LYS A 38 6.37 -12.89 -9.04
C LYS A 38 7.50 -12.35 -9.90
N VAL A 39 8.73 -12.62 -9.48
CA VAL A 39 9.96 -12.31 -10.23
C VAL A 39 10.62 -13.63 -10.64
N GLU A 40 11.00 -13.77 -11.90
CA GLU A 40 11.75 -14.90 -12.39
C GLU A 40 13.04 -14.43 -13.05
N LYS A 41 14.18 -14.83 -12.51
CA LYS A 41 15.52 -14.48 -13.03
C LYS A 41 15.71 -12.96 -13.24
N GLY A 42 15.22 -12.16 -12.29
CA GLY A 42 15.33 -10.71 -12.36
C GLY A 42 14.30 -10.02 -13.27
N ARG A 43 13.31 -10.75 -13.78
CA ARG A 43 12.21 -10.22 -14.58
C ARG A 43 10.90 -10.28 -13.81
N VAL A 44 10.23 -9.16 -13.70
CA VAL A 44 8.92 -9.04 -13.06
C VAL A 44 7.82 -9.53 -14.01
N LEU A 45 6.98 -10.43 -13.54
CA LEU A 45 5.86 -10.97 -14.30
C LEU A 45 4.59 -10.15 -14.00
N GLU A 46 4.55 -8.89 -14.40
CA GLU A 46 3.38 -8.02 -14.22
C GLU A 46 2.12 -8.48 -14.96
N THR A 47 2.28 -9.31 -16.00
CA THR A 47 1.16 -9.90 -16.74
C THR A 47 0.42 -10.98 -15.96
N SER A 48 1.00 -11.45 -14.85
CA SER A 48 0.38 -12.40 -13.94
C SER A 48 -0.47 -11.65 -12.92
N TYR A 49 -1.58 -12.26 -12.50
CA TYR A 49 -2.35 -11.74 -11.36
C TYR A 49 -1.45 -11.70 -10.13
N PRO A 50 -1.55 -10.64 -9.29
CA PRO A 50 -0.76 -10.58 -8.08
C PRO A 50 -1.07 -11.77 -7.17
N ILE A 51 -0.04 -12.34 -6.57
CA ILE A 51 -0.13 -13.45 -5.63
C ILE A 51 -0.23 -12.87 -4.23
N TYR A 52 -1.21 -13.30 -3.48
CA TYR A 52 -1.38 -12.88 -2.10
C TYR A 52 -0.63 -13.84 -1.18
N LEU A 53 0.24 -13.29 -0.35
CA LEU A 53 1.04 -14.04 0.62
C LEU A 53 0.67 -13.60 2.04
N ASP A 54 0.54 -14.57 2.93
CA ASP A 54 0.48 -14.31 4.36
C ASP A 54 1.87 -14.15 4.99
N ALA A 55 1.96 -13.84 6.27
CA ALA A 55 3.24 -13.60 6.92
C ALA A 55 4.13 -14.85 7.00
N THR A 56 3.53 -16.04 7.09
CA THR A 56 4.25 -17.31 7.19
C THR A 56 4.87 -17.71 5.87
N GLU A 57 4.10 -17.54 4.79
CA GLU A 57 4.57 -17.81 3.42
C GLU A 57 5.68 -16.83 3.02
N GLU A 58 5.51 -15.56 3.36
CA GLU A 58 6.44 -14.46 3.06
C GLU A 58 7.84 -14.69 3.64
N ASP A 59 7.96 -15.34 4.79
CA ASP A 59 9.24 -15.62 5.43
C ASP A 59 10.16 -16.56 4.64
N HIS A 60 9.62 -17.25 3.66
CA HIS A 60 10.39 -18.19 2.82
C HIS A 60 10.99 -17.56 1.56
N PHE A 61 10.64 -16.31 1.23
CA PHE A 61 10.97 -15.66 -0.03
C PHE A 61 11.78 -14.37 0.14
N HIS A 62 12.56 -14.03 -0.89
CA HIS A 62 13.24 -12.75 -1.01
C HIS A 62 12.27 -11.73 -1.60
N LEU A 63 11.85 -10.77 -0.77
CA LEU A 63 10.85 -9.77 -1.13
C LEU A 63 11.51 -8.43 -1.39
N ALA A 64 11.33 -7.91 -2.59
CA ALA A 64 11.79 -6.59 -2.97
C ALA A 64 10.69 -5.52 -2.79
N ALA A 65 11.11 -4.29 -2.56
CA ALA A 65 10.23 -3.13 -2.51
C ALA A 65 9.77 -2.72 -3.91
N ALA A 66 8.65 -1.97 -3.99
CA ALA A 66 8.08 -1.54 -5.26
C ALA A 66 8.78 -0.33 -5.90
N ASP A 67 9.78 0.24 -5.23
CA ASP A 67 10.53 1.43 -5.66
C ASP A 67 11.75 1.12 -6.54
N LEU A 68 11.91 -0.14 -6.94
CA LEU A 68 13.01 -0.56 -7.81
C LEU A 68 12.85 -0.02 -9.24
N GLU A 69 13.98 0.31 -9.86
CA GLU A 69 14.03 0.66 -11.28
C GLU A 69 13.80 -0.57 -12.15
N ILE A 70 12.64 -0.63 -12.78
CA ILE A 70 12.25 -1.69 -13.71
C ILE A 70 12.29 -1.13 -15.13
N GLY A 71 13.02 -1.80 -16.01
CA GLY A 71 13.06 -1.45 -17.43
C GLY A 71 11.73 -1.73 -18.15
N VAL A 72 11.60 -1.19 -19.35
CA VAL A 72 10.43 -1.40 -20.23
C VAL A 72 10.16 -2.90 -20.50
N ASP A 73 11.22 -3.70 -20.44
CA ASP A 73 11.14 -5.17 -20.62
C ASP A 73 10.74 -5.92 -19.34
N GLY A 74 10.42 -5.20 -18.26
CA GLY A 74 10.11 -5.79 -16.94
C GLY A 74 11.34 -6.31 -16.20
N VAL A 75 12.56 -5.98 -16.63
CA VAL A 75 13.81 -6.44 -16.02
C VAL A 75 14.26 -5.43 -14.96
N ILE A 76 14.64 -5.94 -13.78
CA ILE A 76 15.22 -5.13 -12.70
C ILE A 76 16.60 -4.65 -13.14
N GLN A 77 16.81 -3.33 -13.17
CA GLN A 77 18.04 -2.72 -13.69
C GLN A 77 19.23 -2.83 -12.74
N ASN A 78 18.98 -2.96 -11.45
CA ASN A 78 19.98 -3.02 -10.41
C ASN A 78 20.60 -4.42 -10.32
N ASN A 79 21.92 -4.52 -10.29
CA ASN A 79 22.61 -5.80 -10.12
C ASN A 79 22.38 -6.41 -8.74
N PHE A 80 22.35 -5.56 -7.69
CA PHE A 80 22.06 -5.93 -6.32
C PHE A 80 20.86 -5.15 -5.82
N VAL A 81 19.95 -5.85 -5.15
CA VAL A 81 18.68 -5.32 -4.68
C VAL A 81 18.57 -5.55 -3.17
N PRO A 82 18.19 -4.53 -2.40
CA PRO A 82 17.82 -4.73 -1.00
C PRO A 82 16.50 -5.48 -0.94
N VAL A 83 16.50 -6.61 -0.26
CA VAL A 83 15.31 -7.45 -0.08
C VAL A 83 15.10 -7.73 1.40
N ARG A 84 13.84 -7.95 1.76
CA ARG A 84 13.48 -8.54 3.04
C ARG A 84 13.47 -10.06 2.91
N TYR A 85 14.22 -10.72 3.77
CA TYR A 85 14.19 -12.15 3.94
C TYR A 85 14.01 -12.47 5.42
N ARG A 86 12.90 -13.09 5.77
CA ARG A 86 12.47 -13.23 7.17
C ARG A 86 12.34 -11.86 7.83
N GLN A 87 13.15 -11.57 8.84
CA GLN A 87 13.13 -10.30 9.57
C GLN A 87 14.32 -9.37 9.23
N ASP A 88 15.22 -9.83 8.36
CA ASP A 88 16.43 -9.12 7.98
C ASP A 88 16.30 -8.43 6.61
N LEU A 89 16.96 -7.29 6.48
CA LEU A 89 17.20 -6.63 5.21
C LEU A 89 18.58 -7.02 4.70
N ILE A 90 18.60 -7.76 3.60
CA ILE A 90 19.84 -8.24 2.96
C ILE A 90 19.91 -7.74 1.52
N SER A 91 21.13 -7.64 0.99
CA SER A 91 21.33 -7.32 -0.42
C SER A 91 21.62 -8.59 -1.20
N VAL A 92 20.82 -8.87 -2.21
CA VAL A 92 20.94 -10.06 -3.06
C VAL A 92 21.05 -9.67 -4.54
N PRO A 93 21.63 -10.53 -5.40
CA PRO A 93 21.55 -10.32 -6.84
C PRO A 93 20.10 -10.26 -7.33
N SER A 94 19.80 -9.42 -8.31
CA SER A 94 18.45 -9.27 -8.88
C SER A 94 17.83 -10.59 -9.35
N THR A 95 18.67 -11.55 -9.78
CA THR A 95 18.23 -12.88 -10.21
C THR A 95 17.73 -13.79 -9.07
N SER A 96 18.03 -13.42 -7.82
CA SER A 96 17.62 -14.15 -6.60
C SER A 96 16.39 -13.58 -5.93
N VAL A 97 15.80 -12.51 -6.50
CA VAL A 97 14.54 -11.93 -6.02
C VAL A 97 13.38 -12.84 -6.42
N ASP A 98 12.54 -13.21 -5.47
CA ASP A 98 11.39 -14.08 -5.69
C ASP A 98 10.11 -13.29 -5.99
N TYR A 99 9.88 -12.23 -5.22
CA TYR A 99 8.70 -11.39 -5.33
C TYR A 99 9.03 -9.91 -5.18
N ILE A 100 8.19 -9.07 -5.79
CA ILE A 100 8.25 -7.61 -5.66
C ILE A 100 6.88 -7.08 -5.23
N ALA A 101 6.87 -6.07 -4.38
CA ALA A 101 5.66 -5.40 -3.96
C ALA A 101 4.95 -4.72 -5.15
N VAL A 102 3.62 -4.67 -5.14
CA VAL A 102 2.81 -4.14 -6.25
C VAL A 102 2.91 -2.62 -6.34
N SER A 103 2.93 -1.94 -5.20
CA SER A 103 2.94 -0.48 -5.15
C SER A 103 3.56 0.02 -3.85
N PRO A 104 4.24 1.18 -3.84
CA PRO A 104 4.74 1.81 -2.62
C PRO A 104 3.64 2.14 -1.60
N ILE A 105 2.43 2.49 -2.06
CA ILE A 105 1.28 2.81 -1.19
C ILE A 105 0.71 1.59 -0.47
N GLN A 106 1.13 0.40 -0.84
CA GLN A 106 0.71 -0.87 -0.22
C GLN A 106 1.08 -0.94 1.28
N VAL A 107 2.07 -0.16 1.73
CA VAL A 107 2.56 -0.16 3.12
C VAL A 107 1.63 0.60 4.06
N VAL A 108 0.91 1.61 3.57
CA VAL A 108 0.10 2.52 4.37
C VAL A 108 -1.40 2.22 4.23
N SER A 109 -2.19 2.69 5.22
CA SER A 109 -3.65 2.62 5.18
C SER A 109 -4.24 3.63 4.20
N LEU A 110 -5.53 3.52 3.95
CA LEU A 110 -6.26 4.42 3.07
C LEU A 110 -6.18 5.88 3.57
N ALA A 111 -6.35 6.12 4.88
CA ALA A 111 -6.27 7.48 5.43
C ALA A 111 -4.87 8.08 5.24
N ALA A 112 -3.81 7.31 5.49
CA ALA A 112 -2.44 7.77 5.26
C ALA A 112 -2.15 7.97 3.75
N ALA A 113 -2.68 7.11 2.88
CA ALA A 113 -2.50 7.23 1.43
C ALA A 113 -3.21 8.45 0.82
N LEU A 114 -4.16 9.07 1.51
CA LEU A 114 -4.83 10.29 1.10
C LEU A 114 -4.11 11.58 1.55
N ILE A 115 -3.00 11.47 2.26
CA ILE A 115 -2.18 12.62 2.66
C ILE A 115 -1.25 12.99 1.51
N PRO A 116 -1.38 14.19 0.89
CA PRO A 116 -0.47 14.62 -0.15
C PRO A 116 0.95 14.80 0.41
N PHE A 117 1.96 14.40 -0.37
CA PHE A 117 3.37 14.49 0.02
C PHE A 117 3.73 13.79 1.34
N LEU A 118 3.07 12.68 1.62
CA LEU A 118 3.28 11.89 2.84
C LEU A 118 4.74 11.56 3.10
N GLU A 119 5.52 11.30 2.05
CA GLU A 119 6.94 10.96 2.12
C GLU A 119 7.82 12.09 2.69
N HIS A 120 7.33 13.31 2.69
CA HIS A 120 8.02 14.50 3.24
C HIS A 120 7.58 14.84 4.66
N ASP A 121 6.59 14.14 5.20
CA ASP A 121 6.05 14.39 6.53
C ASP A 121 6.72 13.51 7.58
N ASP A 122 6.91 14.07 8.78
CA ASP A 122 7.26 13.27 9.95
C ASP A 122 6.13 12.30 10.32
N ALA A 123 6.50 11.09 10.76
CA ALA A 123 5.53 10.04 11.08
C ALA A 123 4.50 10.46 12.14
N ASN A 124 4.93 11.23 13.14
CA ASN A 124 4.03 11.74 14.19
C ASN A 124 2.98 12.70 13.63
N ARG A 125 3.38 13.58 12.69
CA ARG A 125 2.46 14.53 12.06
C ARG A 125 1.52 13.84 11.08
N ALA A 126 2.00 12.83 10.36
CA ALA A 126 1.18 12.00 9.50
C ALA A 126 0.13 11.21 10.29
N LEU A 127 0.47 10.68 11.46
CA LEU A 127 -0.45 10.03 12.39
C LEU A 127 -1.57 11.00 12.82
N MET A 128 -1.21 12.21 13.24
CA MET A 128 -2.19 13.25 13.62
C MET A 128 -3.10 13.60 12.45
N GLY A 129 -2.54 13.80 11.26
CA GLY A 129 -3.28 14.09 10.03
C GLY A 129 -4.27 12.99 9.66
N SER A 130 -3.87 11.72 9.73
CA SER A 130 -4.74 10.57 9.49
C SER A 130 -5.92 10.54 10.46
N ASN A 131 -5.67 10.84 11.74
CA ASN A 131 -6.72 10.91 12.76
C ASN A 131 -7.66 12.08 12.52
N MET A 132 -7.14 13.26 12.10
CA MET A 132 -7.95 14.43 11.79
C MET A 132 -8.87 14.23 10.58
N GLN A 133 -8.49 13.45 9.58
CA GLN A 133 -9.36 13.11 8.46
C GLN A 133 -10.67 12.47 8.92
N ARG A 134 -10.63 11.62 9.94
CA ARG A 134 -11.83 10.99 10.52
C ARG A 134 -12.74 11.94 11.30
N GLN A 135 -12.25 13.12 11.62
CA GLN A 135 -12.97 14.15 12.35
C GLN A 135 -13.49 15.27 11.42
N SER A 136 -13.29 15.12 10.11
CA SER A 136 -13.73 16.10 9.12
C SER A 136 -15.25 16.22 9.08
N VAL A 137 -15.73 17.45 8.85
CA VAL A 137 -17.15 17.75 8.70
C VAL A 137 -17.44 18.09 7.23
N PRO A 138 -18.50 17.53 6.61
CA PRO A 138 -18.88 17.88 5.26
C PRO A 138 -19.16 19.37 5.10
N LEU A 139 -18.66 19.95 4.00
CA LEU A 139 -18.89 21.35 3.68
C LEU A 139 -20.24 21.56 3.03
N LEU A 140 -20.85 22.74 3.22
CA LEU A 140 -22.10 23.15 2.53
C LEU A 140 -21.90 23.20 1.01
N TYR A 141 -20.75 23.68 0.56
CA TYR A 141 -20.33 23.73 -0.83
C TYR A 141 -19.02 22.96 -0.96
N PRO A 142 -19.08 21.63 -1.23
CA PRO A 142 -17.86 20.84 -1.38
C PRO A 142 -17.12 21.24 -2.66
N GLU A 143 -15.82 21.40 -2.56
CA GLU A 143 -14.92 21.69 -3.67
C GLU A 143 -13.92 20.56 -3.86
N ALA A 144 -13.48 20.34 -5.09
CA ALA A 144 -12.41 19.40 -5.36
C ALA A 144 -11.08 19.94 -4.81
N PRO A 145 -10.24 19.12 -4.17
CA PRO A 145 -8.94 19.54 -3.69
C PRO A 145 -8.05 19.96 -4.87
N ILE A 146 -7.32 21.07 -4.72
CA ILE A 146 -6.34 21.54 -5.71
C ILE A 146 -5.14 20.59 -5.75
N VAL A 147 -4.71 20.10 -4.59
CA VAL A 147 -3.65 19.13 -4.43
C VAL A 147 -4.23 17.86 -3.83
N GLY A 148 -4.02 16.73 -4.50
CA GLY A 148 -4.53 15.44 -4.08
C GLY A 148 -3.55 14.32 -4.43
N THR A 149 -3.88 13.10 -4.02
CA THR A 149 -3.05 11.90 -4.25
C THR A 149 -3.50 11.09 -5.47
N GLY A 150 -4.64 11.41 -6.04
CA GLY A 150 -5.25 10.65 -7.14
C GLY A 150 -6.14 9.49 -6.67
N LEU A 151 -6.15 9.15 -5.39
CA LEU A 151 -6.99 8.08 -4.82
C LEU A 151 -8.39 8.56 -4.40
N GLU A 152 -8.64 9.87 -4.38
CA GLU A 152 -9.87 10.47 -3.86
C GLU A 152 -11.11 9.95 -4.62
N GLY A 153 -11.05 9.93 -5.95
CA GLY A 153 -12.15 9.49 -6.79
C GLY A 153 -12.47 7.99 -6.61
N GLN A 154 -11.46 7.15 -6.52
CA GLN A 154 -11.64 5.72 -6.28
C GLN A 154 -12.19 5.47 -4.88
N THR A 155 -11.62 6.13 -3.87
CA THR A 155 -12.08 6.05 -2.47
C THR A 155 -13.56 6.42 -2.35
N ALA A 156 -13.98 7.50 -3.01
CA ALA A 156 -15.38 7.94 -2.99
C ALA A 156 -16.32 6.90 -3.61
N ARG A 157 -15.91 6.26 -4.70
CA ARG A 157 -16.70 5.20 -5.35
C ARG A 157 -16.80 3.95 -4.50
N ASP A 158 -15.66 3.49 -3.95
CA ASP A 158 -15.57 2.23 -3.22
C ASP A 158 -16.17 2.33 -1.81
N SER A 159 -16.31 3.56 -1.28
CA SER A 159 -16.96 3.80 0.02
C SER A 159 -18.44 3.44 0.05
N GLY A 160 -19.10 3.36 -1.12
CA GLY A 160 -20.55 3.15 -1.23
C GLY A 160 -21.42 4.34 -0.78
N MET A 161 -20.79 5.47 -0.43
CA MET A 161 -21.51 6.70 -0.01
C MET A 161 -22.01 7.53 -1.18
N THR A 162 -21.49 7.29 -2.38
CA THR A 162 -21.86 7.99 -3.61
C THR A 162 -22.79 7.12 -4.45
N VAL A 163 -23.88 7.72 -4.96
CA VAL A 163 -24.77 7.07 -5.91
C VAL A 163 -24.23 7.30 -7.33
N LEU A 164 -23.85 6.22 -7.99
CA LEU A 164 -23.37 6.25 -9.36
C LEU A 164 -24.52 5.96 -10.34
N SER A 165 -24.62 6.75 -11.40
CA SER A 165 -25.59 6.47 -12.46
C SER A 165 -25.14 5.26 -13.27
N VAL A 166 -26.08 4.33 -13.52
CA VAL A 166 -25.82 3.12 -14.34
C VAL A 166 -25.86 3.46 -15.83
N ASN A 167 -26.66 4.46 -16.22
CA ASN A 167 -26.83 4.89 -17.59
C ASN A 167 -26.49 6.37 -17.77
N ASN A 168 -26.19 6.76 -19.03
CA ASN A 168 -26.02 8.14 -19.38
C ASN A 168 -27.34 8.88 -19.25
N GLY A 169 -27.34 10.01 -18.55
CA GLY A 169 -28.52 10.83 -18.31
C GLY A 169 -28.16 12.30 -18.07
N LYS A 170 -29.15 13.16 -18.11
CA LYS A 170 -29.06 14.57 -17.71
C LYS A 170 -29.93 14.80 -16.48
#